data_a28e4290994e4fa6536c6500d269d5cb
#
_entry.id   a28e4290994e4fa6536c6500d269d5cb
#
_cell.length_a   1.000
_cell.length_b   1.000
_cell.length_c   1.000
_cell.angle_alpha   90.00
_cell.angle_beta   90.00
_cell.angle_gamma   90.00
#
_symmetry.space_group_name_H-M   'P 1'
#
loop_
_entity.id
_entity.type
_entity.pdbx_description
1 polymer ?
#
loop_
_entity_poly.entity_id
_entity_poly.type
_entity_poly.pdbx_seq_one_letter_code
_entity_poly.pdbx_strand_id
1 'polypeptide(L)'
;WRKVAAVAAIVLLTIGGTLGVRQLSSSLQPETYFVCETPYGEKSKVVLSDGTVVWLNAGSTLKYSNKFNTANRRVELNGEGYFEVTKKAGATFIVQTHGYDVVVKGTKFDVSAYDDDPFISTTLLEGSVELNYKGSQIRMSPGESMRLNVETGKFIRTQVNASQSKAWAENRIEFDHITLK
;
A
#
# COMPACT_ATOMS: atom_id res chain seq x y z
N TRP A 1 -7.10 45.62 -34.50
CA TRP A 1 -7.00 44.16 -34.59
C TRP A 1 -5.55 43.64 -34.35
N ARG A 2 -4.54 44.14 -35.04
CA ARG A 2 -3.13 43.73 -34.89
C ARG A 2 -2.59 43.94 -33.47
N LYS A 3 -2.95 45.03 -32.78
CA LYS A 3 -2.54 45.30 -31.38
C LYS A 3 -3.22 44.34 -30.39
N VAL A 4 -4.48 44.01 -30.63
CA VAL A 4 -5.24 43.03 -29.77
C VAL A 4 -4.66 41.63 -29.93
N ALA A 5 -4.34 41.23 -31.17
CA ALA A 5 -3.68 39.95 -31.42
C ALA A 5 -2.30 39.81 -30.74
N ALA A 6 -1.52 40.90 -30.76
CA ALA A 6 -0.19 40.91 -30.10
C ALA A 6 -0.33 40.77 -28.56
N VAL A 7 -1.26 41.47 -27.95
CA VAL A 7 -1.52 41.36 -26.50
C VAL A 7 -2.00 39.94 -26.15
N ALA A 8 -2.92 39.38 -26.92
CA ALA A 8 -3.40 38.00 -26.70
C ALA A 8 -2.25 36.97 -26.82
N ALA A 9 -1.34 37.14 -27.79
CA ALA A 9 -0.17 36.25 -27.94
C ALA A 9 0.78 36.34 -26.72
N ILE A 10 1.04 37.53 -26.19
CA ILE A 10 1.87 37.72 -25.00
C ILE A 10 1.24 37.05 -23.78
N VAL A 11 -0.07 37.21 -23.59
CA VAL A 11 -0.81 36.59 -22.48
C VAL A 11 -0.75 35.07 -22.58
N LEU A 12 -0.93 34.49 -23.77
CA LEU A 12 -0.85 33.03 -23.96
C LEU A 12 0.59 32.51 -23.70
N LEU A 13 1.62 33.24 -24.14
CA LEU A 13 3.01 32.87 -23.89
C LEU A 13 3.37 32.95 -22.40
N THR A 14 2.89 33.96 -21.69
CA THR A 14 3.14 34.06 -20.23
C THR A 14 2.41 32.96 -19.46
N ILE A 15 1.15 32.66 -19.80
CA ILE A 15 0.41 31.56 -19.17
C ILE A 15 1.09 30.21 -19.50
N GLY A 16 1.41 29.95 -20.77
CA GLY A 16 2.10 28.74 -21.18
C GLY A 16 3.49 28.58 -20.53
N GLY A 17 4.24 29.67 -20.46
CA GLY A 17 5.55 29.69 -19.79
C GLY A 17 5.45 29.41 -18.28
N THR A 18 4.50 30.04 -17.59
CA THR A 18 4.31 29.84 -16.13
C THR A 18 3.82 28.43 -15.82
N LEU A 19 2.93 27.86 -16.63
CA LEU A 19 2.48 26.46 -16.49
C LEU A 19 3.63 25.48 -16.76
N GLY A 20 4.44 25.74 -17.80
CA GLY A 20 5.61 24.92 -18.11
C GLY A 20 6.66 24.93 -17.00
N VAL A 21 6.98 26.10 -16.44
CA VAL A 21 7.91 26.22 -15.32
C VAL A 21 7.37 25.51 -14.06
N ARG A 22 6.10 25.64 -13.74
CA ARG A 22 5.46 24.89 -12.63
C ARG A 22 5.54 23.39 -12.80
N GLN A 23 5.27 22.90 -14.00
CA GLN A 23 5.36 21.46 -14.32
C GLN A 23 6.79 20.96 -14.15
N LEU A 24 7.76 21.72 -14.65
CA LEU A 24 9.18 21.35 -14.58
C LEU A 24 9.70 21.41 -13.14
N SER A 25 9.34 22.43 -12.36
CA SER A 25 9.76 22.56 -10.96
C SER A 25 9.19 21.47 -10.06
N SER A 26 7.96 21.01 -10.30
CA SER A 26 7.37 19.89 -9.54
C SER A 26 8.08 18.56 -9.82
N SER A 27 8.64 18.38 -11.03
CA SER A 27 9.41 17.19 -11.39
C SER A 27 10.82 17.17 -10.80
N LEU A 28 11.38 18.34 -10.46
CA LEU A 28 12.72 18.51 -9.90
C LEU A 28 12.77 18.46 -8.37
N GLN A 29 11.62 18.38 -7.69
CA GLN A 29 11.59 18.23 -6.23
C GLN A 29 12.23 16.90 -5.81
N PRO A 30 13.21 16.91 -4.88
CA PRO A 30 13.81 15.70 -4.37
C PRO A 30 12.75 14.81 -3.75
N GLU A 31 12.88 13.50 -3.95
CA GLU A 31 12.01 12.54 -3.31
C GLU A 31 12.41 12.40 -1.85
N THR A 32 11.48 12.67 -0.95
CA THR A 32 11.62 12.50 0.49
C THR A 32 10.63 11.45 0.96
N TYR A 33 10.93 10.79 2.08
CA TYR A 33 10.13 9.70 2.59
C TYR A 33 9.56 10.05 3.97
N PHE A 34 8.30 9.70 4.18
CA PHE A 34 7.66 9.66 5.48
C PHE A 34 7.79 8.24 6.03
N VAL A 35 8.09 8.13 7.31
CA VAL A 35 8.21 6.86 8.03
C VAL A 35 7.26 6.90 9.22
N CYS A 36 6.36 5.93 9.29
CA CYS A 36 5.45 5.71 10.42
C CYS A 36 5.90 4.44 11.12
N GLU A 37 6.33 4.57 12.37
CA GLU A 37 6.81 3.46 13.21
C GLU A 37 5.82 3.22 14.34
N THR A 38 5.55 1.95 14.62
CA THR A 38 4.71 1.51 15.73
C THR A 38 5.59 0.77 16.74
N PRO A 39 5.72 1.27 17.98
CA PRO A 39 6.48 0.59 19.03
C PRO A 39 5.95 -0.81 19.35
N TYR A 40 6.78 -1.62 19.98
CA TYR A 40 6.34 -2.92 20.49
C TYR A 40 5.25 -2.76 21.54
N GLY A 41 4.21 -3.61 21.44
CA GLY A 41 3.06 -3.57 22.35
C GLY A 41 1.98 -2.54 21.99
N GLU A 42 2.21 -1.71 20.96
CA GLU A 42 1.27 -0.70 20.50
C GLU A 42 0.72 -1.03 19.12
N LYS A 43 -0.32 -0.31 18.71
CA LYS A 43 -0.88 -0.32 17.36
C LYS A 43 -1.08 1.11 16.90
N SER A 44 -0.86 1.36 15.62
CA SER A 44 -1.02 2.68 15.03
C SER A 44 -2.01 2.64 13.87
N LYS A 45 -2.76 3.74 13.69
CA LYS A 45 -3.63 3.93 12.54
C LYS A 45 -3.10 5.09 11.70
N VAL A 46 -2.82 4.83 10.44
CA VAL A 46 -2.33 5.81 9.46
C VAL A 46 -3.39 6.01 8.39
N VAL A 47 -3.71 7.26 8.05
CA VAL A 47 -4.56 7.60 6.92
C VAL A 47 -3.69 8.26 5.86
N LEU A 48 -3.57 7.61 4.71
CA LEU A 48 -2.77 8.10 3.59
C LEU A 48 -3.51 9.19 2.79
N SER A 49 -2.79 9.96 1.99
CA SER A 49 -3.35 11.10 1.23
C SER A 49 -4.35 10.70 0.12
N ASP A 50 -4.44 9.42 -0.20
CA ASP A 50 -5.44 8.86 -1.13
C ASP A 50 -6.72 8.37 -0.43
N GLY A 51 -6.79 8.50 0.90
CA GLY A 51 -7.88 8.03 1.75
C GLY A 51 -7.74 6.56 2.18
N THR A 52 -6.68 5.88 1.78
CA THR A 52 -6.37 4.51 2.26
C THR A 52 -6.08 4.55 3.76
N VAL A 53 -6.67 3.61 4.49
CA VAL A 53 -6.44 3.43 5.92
C VAL A 53 -5.57 2.22 6.15
N VAL A 54 -4.54 2.37 6.97
CA VAL A 54 -3.61 1.32 7.35
C VAL A 54 -3.56 1.23 8.87
N TRP A 55 -3.78 0.05 9.42
CA TRP A 55 -3.48 -0.27 10.82
C TRP A 55 -2.15 -1.00 10.84
N LEU A 56 -1.22 -0.53 11.65
CA LEU A 56 0.10 -1.14 11.86
C LEU A 56 0.10 -1.85 13.19
N ASN A 57 0.55 -3.09 13.20
CA ASN A 57 0.75 -3.87 14.41
C ASN A 57 2.07 -3.51 15.10
N ALA A 58 2.30 -4.07 16.29
CA ALA A 58 3.49 -3.82 17.10
C ALA A 58 4.80 -4.09 16.33
N GLY A 59 5.79 -3.22 16.49
CA GLY A 59 7.10 -3.35 15.86
C GLY A 59 7.09 -3.16 14.33
N SER A 60 6.04 -2.54 13.77
CA SER A 60 5.90 -2.37 12.32
C SER A 60 6.30 -0.98 11.86
N THR A 61 6.80 -0.91 10.63
CA THR A 61 7.21 0.32 9.96
C THR A 61 6.55 0.41 8.59
N LEU A 62 5.90 1.56 8.31
CA LEU A 62 5.35 1.91 7.00
C LEU A 62 6.09 3.12 6.45
N LYS A 63 6.66 2.98 5.25
CA LYS A 63 7.39 4.04 4.58
C LYS A 63 6.74 4.37 3.24
N TYR A 64 6.59 5.65 2.92
CA TYR A 64 6.05 6.12 1.64
C TYR A 64 6.63 7.49 1.26
N SER A 65 6.63 7.79 -0.04
CA SER A 65 7.25 8.99 -0.59
C SER A 65 6.30 10.19 -0.52
N ASN A 66 6.86 11.42 -0.51
CA ASN A 66 6.13 12.66 -0.68
C ASN A 66 5.42 12.76 -2.05
N LYS A 67 5.80 11.88 -3.00
CA LYS A 67 5.16 11.73 -4.32
C LYS A 67 4.03 10.69 -4.31
N PHE A 68 3.72 10.10 -3.16
CA PHE A 68 2.60 9.19 -3.00
C PHE A 68 1.30 9.86 -3.43
N ASN A 69 0.43 9.13 -4.15
CA ASN A 69 -0.84 9.59 -4.72
C ASN A 69 -0.72 10.63 -5.88
N THR A 70 0.46 11.14 -6.18
CA THR A 70 0.72 12.02 -7.34
C THR A 70 1.42 11.30 -8.48
N ALA A 71 2.52 10.61 -8.20
CA ALA A 71 3.29 9.83 -9.17
C ALA A 71 3.03 8.33 -9.08
N ASN A 72 2.80 7.82 -7.86
CA ASN A 72 2.53 6.41 -7.59
C ASN A 72 1.70 6.25 -6.31
N ARG A 73 1.28 5.01 -6.03
CA ARG A 73 0.62 4.62 -4.78
C ARG A 73 1.36 3.42 -4.19
N ARG A 74 2.68 3.64 -3.93
CA ARG A 74 3.58 2.62 -3.38
C ARG A 74 3.92 2.95 -1.94
N VAL A 75 3.86 1.93 -1.10
CA VAL A 75 4.33 1.96 0.29
C VAL A 75 5.26 0.78 0.53
N GLU A 76 6.22 0.92 1.43
CA GLU A 76 7.10 -0.15 1.90
C GLU A 76 6.64 -0.55 3.30
N LEU A 77 6.50 -1.84 3.56
CA LEU A 77 6.09 -2.40 4.85
C LEU A 77 7.17 -3.35 5.36
N ASN A 78 7.61 -3.11 6.60
CA ASN A 78 8.29 -4.08 7.45
C ASN A 78 7.42 -4.28 8.70
N GLY A 79 7.05 -5.52 9.02
CA GLY A 79 6.11 -5.83 10.08
C GLY A 79 4.73 -6.24 9.56
N GLU A 80 3.69 -6.00 10.32
CA GLU A 80 2.31 -6.39 9.98
C GLU A 80 1.41 -5.17 9.82
N GLY A 81 0.62 -5.18 8.74
CA GLY A 81 -0.33 -4.13 8.43
C GLY A 81 -1.62 -4.66 7.83
N TYR A 82 -2.74 -4.18 8.37
CA TYR A 82 -4.06 -4.35 7.78
C TYR A 82 -4.43 -3.10 6.97
N PHE A 83 -4.81 -3.33 5.70
CA PHE A 83 -5.04 -2.27 4.71
C PHE A 83 -6.50 -2.24 4.27
N GLU A 84 -7.12 -1.07 4.33
CA GLU A 84 -8.37 -0.75 3.63
C GLU A 84 -8.06 0.25 2.53
N VAL A 85 -7.77 -0.27 1.33
CA VAL A 85 -7.30 0.54 0.20
C VAL A 85 -8.46 1.18 -0.52
N THR A 86 -8.42 2.51 -0.65
CA THR A 86 -9.39 3.29 -1.41
C THR A 86 -9.31 2.95 -2.90
N LYS A 87 -10.45 2.59 -3.50
CA LYS A 87 -10.55 2.34 -4.93
C LYS A 87 -10.36 3.63 -5.71
N LYS A 88 -9.39 3.64 -6.62
CA LYS A 88 -9.09 4.75 -7.52
C LYS A 88 -8.97 4.24 -8.95
N ALA A 89 -9.81 4.76 -9.85
CA ALA A 89 -9.84 4.32 -11.25
C ALA A 89 -8.46 4.50 -11.91
N GLY A 90 -7.99 3.47 -12.60
CA GLY A 90 -6.73 3.48 -13.35
C GLY A 90 -5.45 3.45 -12.50
N ALA A 91 -5.53 3.50 -11.17
CA ALA A 91 -4.36 3.52 -10.31
C ALA A 91 -4.29 2.30 -9.37
N THR A 92 -3.20 1.56 -9.44
CA THR A 92 -2.89 0.46 -8.52
C THR A 92 -2.30 1.01 -7.22
N PHE A 93 -2.49 0.28 -6.12
CA PHE A 93 -1.80 0.47 -4.85
C PHE A 93 -0.84 -0.69 -4.65
N ILE A 94 0.37 -0.43 -4.22
CA ILE A 94 1.42 -1.44 -4.09
C ILE A 94 1.99 -1.40 -2.68
N VAL A 95 1.94 -2.54 -1.98
CA VAL A 95 2.68 -2.76 -0.75
C VAL A 95 3.92 -3.58 -1.09
N GLN A 96 5.07 -2.96 -0.94
CA GLN A 96 6.37 -3.61 -1.13
C GLN A 96 6.81 -4.23 0.18
N THR A 97 7.18 -5.50 0.15
CA THR A 97 7.81 -6.23 1.25
C THR A 97 9.20 -6.70 0.85
N HIS A 98 9.96 -7.26 1.77
CA HIS A 98 11.27 -7.84 1.47
C HIS A 98 11.21 -9.13 0.62
N GLY A 99 10.02 -9.71 0.37
CA GLY A 99 9.87 -10.93 -0.42
C GLY A 99 9.11 -10.74 -1.73
N TYR A 100 7.97 -10.04 -1.71
CA TYR A 100 7.13 -9.81 -2.89
C TYR A 100 6.38 -8.47 -2.79
N ASP A 101 5.90 -8.01 -3.93
CA ASP A 101 4.99 -6.86 -3.99
C ASP A 101 3.53 -7.35 -3.96
N VAL A 102 2.70 -6.71 -3.13
CA VAL A 102 1.25 -6.91 -3.09
C VAL A 102 0.59 -5.80 -3.90
N VAL A 103 -0.07 -6.13 -5.00
CA VAL A 103 -0.68 -5.18 -5.95
C VAL A 103 -2.20 -5.27 -5.87
N VAL A 104 -2.85 -4.14 -5.60
CA VAL A 104 -4.30 -4.06 -5.43
C VAL A 104 -4.90 -2.82 -6.11
N LYS A 105 -6.25 -2.78 -6.25
CA LYS A 105 -6.96 -1.64 -6.84
C LYS A 105 -8.02 -1.01 -5.91
N GLY A 106 -8.34 -1.67 -4.82
CA GLY A 106 -9.37 -1.27 -3.86
C GLY A 106 -9.81 -2.53 -3.12
N THR A 107 -9.13 -2.84 -2.02
CA THR A 107 -9.07 -4.19 -1.45
C THR A 107 -8.87 -4.06 0.04
N LYS A 108 -9.45 -4.99 0.82
CA LYS A 108 -9.16 -5.15 2.25
C LYS A 108 -8.35 -6.42 2.43
N PHE A 109 -7.18 -6.28 2.98
CA PHE A 109 -6.23 -7.38 3.15
C PHE A 109 -5.26 -7.11 4.30
N ASP A 110 -4.66 -8.17 4.78
CA ASP A 110 -3.63 -8.15 5.81
C ASP A 110 -2.31 -8.66 5.23
N VAL A 111 -1.20 -8.06 5.64
CA VAL A 111 0.16 -8.48 5.26
C VAL A 111 1.01 -8.54 6.51
N SER A 112 1.65 -9.69 6.74
CA SER A 112 2.68 -9.87 7.76
C SER A 112 4.02 -10.17 7.07
N ALA A 113 5.01 -9.29 7.27
CA ALA A 113 6.31 -9.31 6.61
C ALA A 113 7.39 -8.74 7.53
N TYR A 114 7.59 -9.34 8.71
CA TYR A 114 8.68 -8.98 9.62
C TYR A 114 10.00 -9.50 9.09
N ASP A 115 11.07 -8.70 9.16
CA ASP A 115 12.40 -9.06 8.64
C ASP A 115 13.04 -10.26 9.38
N ASP A 116 12.63 -10.49 10.63
CA ASP A 116 13.08 -11.60 11.48
C ASP A 116 12.20 -12.86 11.38
N ASP A 117 11.08 -12.81 10.63
CA ASP A 117 10.23 -13.99 10.36
C ASP A 117 10.67 -14.66 9.04
N PRO A 118 10.90 -15.98 9.03
CA PRO A 118 11.20 -16.72 7.80
C PRO A 118 10.00 -16.78 6.84
N PHE A 119 8.84 -16.27 7.22
CA PHE A 119 7.63 -16.28 6.43
C PHE A 119 7.05 -14.89 6.21
N ILE A 120 6.60 -14.65 4.98
CA ILE A 120 5.74 -13.53 4.65
C ILE A 120 4.36 -14.07 4.34
N SER A 121 3.31 -13.46 4.87
CA SER A 121 1.94 -13.87 4.58
C SER A 121 1.09 -12.69 4.11
N THR A 122 0.16 -12.98 3.21
CA THR A 122 -0.92 -12.06 2.80
C THR A 122 -2.24 -12.78 2.88
N THR A 123 -3.20 -12.19 3.56
CA THR A 123 -4.58 -12.70 3.69
C THR A 123 -5.54 -11.72 3.04
N LEU A 124 -6.35 -12.20 2.10
CA LEU A 124 -7.32 -11.38 1.37
C LEU A 124 -8.72 -11.50 2.00
N LEU A 125 -9.25 -10.34 2.44
CA LEU A 125 -10.60 -10.26 3.02
C LEU A 125 -11.65 -9.89 1.97
N GLU A 126 -11.38 -8.83 1.18
CA GLU A 126 -12.34 -8.29 0.21
C GLU A 126 -11.61 -7.73 -1.02
N GLY A 127 -12.14 -7.99 -2.22
CA GLY A 127 -11.59 -7.48 -3.47
C GLY A 127 -10.69 -8.49 -4.18
N SER A 128 -9.54 -8.06 -4.68
CA SER A 128 -8.56 -8.90 -5.37
C SER A 128 -7.14 -8.44 -5.08
N VAL A 129 -6.26 -9.41 -4.91
CA VAL A 129 -4.81 -9.22 -4.71
C VAL A 129 -4.06 -9.94 -5.82
N GLU A 130 -3.00 -9.32 -6.30
CA GLU A 130 -1.98 -9.93 -7.14
C GLU A 130 -0.63 -9.81 -6.43
N LEU A 131 0.01 -10.94 -6.16
CA LEU A 131 1.37 -10.98 -5.60
C LEU A 131 2.36 -11.07 -6.74
N ASN A 132 3.31 -10.13 -6.80
CA ASN A 132 4.39 -10.13 -7.77
C ASN A 132 5.67 -10.65 -7.11
N TYR A 133 6.09 -11.84 -7.49
CA TYR A 133 7.28 -12.51 -6.97
C TYR A 133 8.20 -12.97 -8.10
N LYS A 134 9.42 -12.42 -8.16
CA LYS A 134 10.45 -12.79 -9.15
C LYS A 134 9.93 -12.87 -10.59
N GLY A 135 9.08 -11.90 -10.98
CA GLY A 135 8.48 -11.84 -12.33
C GLY A 135 7.25 -12.72 -12.54
N SER A 136 6.86 -13.52 -11.56
CA SER A 136 5.62 -14.30 -11.57
C SER A 136 4.51 -13.55 -10.86
N GLN A 137 3.27 -13.71 -11.36
CA GLN A 137 2.06 -13.11 -10.79
C GLN A 137 1.17 -14.20 -10.20
N ILE A 138 0.82 -14.08 -8.93
CA ILE A 138 -0.05 -15.00 -8.22
C ILE A 138 -1.30 -14.24 -7.80
N ARG A 139 -2.47 -14.66 -8.29
CA ARG A 139 -3.75 -14.04 -7.92
C ARG A 139 -4.38 -14.75 -6.74
N MET A 140 -5.02 -13.94 -5.89
CA MET A 140 -5.74 -14.40 -4.70
C MET A 140 -7.21 -14.02 -4.79
N SER A 141 -8.06 -14.87 -4.21
CA SER A 141 -9.49 -14.67 -4.01
C SER A 141 -9.79 -14.40 -2.54
N PRO A 142 -10.92 -13.73 -2.21
CA PRO A 142 -11.32 -13.52 -0.81
C PRO A 142 -11.40 -14.84 -0.03
N GLY A 143 -10.93 -14.83 1.23
CA GLY A 143 -10.81 -16.01 2.08
C GLY A 143 -9.53 -16.81 1.88
N GLU A 144 -8.65 -16.41 0.97
CA GLU A 144 -7.35 -17.06 0.80
C GLU A 144 -6.24 -16.36 1.60
N SER A 145 -5.33 -17.16 2.12
CA SER A 145 -4.04 -16.73 2.67
C SER A 145 -2.90 -17.37 1.88
N MET A 146 -1.94 -16.54 1.47
CA MET A 146 -0.70 -16.96 0.81
C MET A 146 0.47 -16.74 1.74
N ARG A 147 1.24 -17.79 2.00
CA ARG A 147 2.44 -17.75 2.83
C ARG A 147 3.66 -18.12 1.99
N LEU A 148 4.64 -17.22 1.92
CA LEU A 148 5.95 -17.46 1.30
C LEU A 148 6.95 -17.84 2.39
N ASN A 149 7.65 -18.94 2.22
CA ASN A 149 8.91 -19.17 2.96
C ASN A 149 10.03 -18.47 2.19
N VAL A 150 10.66 -17.47 2.82
CA VAL A 150 11.64 -16.59 2.18
C VAL A 150 12.91 -17.34 1.77
N GLU A 151 13.35 -18.29 2.61
CA GLU A 151 14.57 -19.07 2.38
C GLU A 151 14.42 -20.04 1.20
N THR A 152 13.27 -20.75 1.14
CA THR A 152 13.05 -21.78 0.13
C THR A 152 12.36 -21.27 -1.12
N GLY A 153 11.76 -20.08 -1.07
CA GLY A 153 10.94 -19.51 -2.14
C GLY A 153 9.62 -20.26 -2.37
N LYS A 154 9.20 -21.13 -1.46
CA LYS A 154 7.96 -21.92 -1.60
C LYS A 154 6.75 -21.15 -1.09
N PHE A 155 5.66 -21.18 -1.89
CA PHE A 155 4.36 -20.66 -1.51
C PHE A 155 3.44 -21.77 -1.00
N ILE A 156 2.71 -21.46 0.06
CA ILE A 156 1.63 -22.28 0.60
C ILE A 156 0.35 -21.46 0.52
N ARG A 157 -0.69 -21.99 -0.14
CA ARG A 157 -2.02 -21.40 -0.20
C ARG A 157 -2.95 -22.14 0.75
N THR A 158 -3.67 -21.40 1.58
CA THR A 158 -4.66 -21.92 2.52
C THR A 158 -5.96 -21.14 2.43
N GLN A 159 -7.09 -21.82 2.66
CA GLN A 159 -8.36 -21.16 2.92
C GLN A 159 -8.46 -20.84 4.40
N VAL A 160 -8.82 -19.60 4.71
CA VAL A 160 -8.88 -19.11 6.09
C VAL A 160 -10.18 -18.33 6.33
N ASN A 161 -10.59 -18.26 7.58
CA ASN A 161 -11.59 -17.30 7.97
C ASN A 161 -10.93 -15.92 8.01
N ALA A 162 -11.03 -15.16 6.91
CA ALA A 162 -10.34 -13.90 6.75
C ALA A 162 -10.77 -12.82 7.77
N SER A 163 -11.91 -12.97 8.46
CA SER A 163 -12.31 -12.05 9.53
C SER A 163 -11.34 -12.07 10.72
N GLN A 164 -10.69 -13.21 10.96
CA GLN A 164 -9.71 -13.36 12.04
C GLN A 164 -8.47 -12.50 11.81
N SER A 165 -8.02 -12.35 10.56
CA SER A 165 -6.85 -11.49 10.23
C SER A 165 -7.08 -10.01 10.52
N LYS A 166 -8.34 -9.59 10.67
CA LYS A 166 -8.73 -8.23 11.06
C LYS A 166 -8.92 -8.07 12.57
N ALA A 167 -9.11 -9.17 13.31
CA ALA A 167 -9.46 -9.13 14.73
C ALA A 167 -8.45 -8.34 15.56
N TRP A 168 -7.16 -8.48 15.27
CA TRP A 168 -6.11 -7.75 15.95
C TRP A 168 -6.23 -6.22 15.74
N ALA A 169 -6.56 -5.76 14.52
CA ALA A 169 -6.74 -4.34 14.21
C ALA A 169 -7.96 -3.74 14.94
N GLU A 170 -8.98 -4.55 15.23
CA GLU A 170 -10.19 -4.17 15.95
C GLU A 170 -10.13 -4.42 17.47
N ASN A 171 -8.96 -4.80 18.01
CA ASN A 171 -8.78 -5.19 19.43
C ASN A 171 -9.71 -6.33 19.87
N ARG A 172 -10.03 -7.26 18.97
CA ARG A 172 -10.82 -8.45 19.25
C ARG A 172 -9.93 -9.68 19.27
N ILE A 173 -10.26 -10.64 20.13
CA ILE A 173 -9.68 -11.97 20.14
C ILE A 173 -10.78 -12.92 19.66
N GLU A 174 -10.55 -13.61 18.56
CA GLU A 174 -11.47 -14.63 18.04
C GLU A 174 -10.88 -16.01 18.33
N PHE A 175 -11.66 -16.86 18.99
CA PHE A 175 -11.30 -18.25 19.26
C PHE A 175 -12.06 -19.13 18.27
N ASP A 176 -11.34 -19.91 17.47
CA ASP A 176 -11.94 -20.87 16.56
C ASP A 176 -11.83 -22.27 17.18
N HIS A 177 -12.99 -22.88 17.46
CA HIS A 177 -13.14 -24.25 17.96
C HIS A 177 -12.34 -24.63 19.23
N ILE A 178 -12.01 -23.67 20.11
CA ILE A 178 -11.38 -23.97 21.39
C ILE A 178 -12.44 -24.12 22.47
N THR A 179 -12.58 -25.35 22.97
CA THR A 179 -13.37 -25.62 24.18
C THR A 179 -12.53 -25.22 25.40
N LEU A 180 -12.95 -24.20 26.11
CA LEU A 180 -12.37 -23.87 27.41
C LEU A 180 -12.66 -25.04 28.38
N LYS A 181 -11.63 -25.71 28.87
CA LYS A 181 -11.70 -26.68 29.95
C LYS A 181 -11.50 -25.99 31.28
#